data_ef5fc9c2568fcb0dc2efae54a60a4282
#
_entry.id   ef5fc9c2568fcb0dc2efae54a60a4282
#
_cell.length_a   1.000
_cell.length_b   1.000
_cell.length_c   1.000
_cell.angle_alpha   90.00
_cell.angle_beta   90.00
_cell.angle_gamma   90.00
#
_symmetry.space_group_name_H-M   'P 1'
#
loop_
_entity.id
_entity.type
_entity.pdbx_description
1 polymer ?
#
loop_
_entity_poly.entity_id
_entity_poly.type
_entity_poly.pdbx_seq_one_letter_code
_entity_poly.pdbx_strand_id
1 'polypeptide(L)'
;AKHRVALAAQTRGLHVTLQNDRFLRALRREPVDCTPVWLMRQAGRYLPEYNATRARAGSFMGLAKSPSYAAEVTLQPLERFNLDAAILFSDILTVPDAMGLGLSFAQGEGPRFAHPLRTEHDVNKLEVPDLGKLQYVFDAVSLIRTELNGRVPLIGFAGSPFTVACYMVEGQGSTDYRLIKSMLYARPDLLHRILQINAETTAMYLNAQIKAGAQAVMIFDSWGGVLADKLFQQFSLDYTRQVVQQLIKENEGRVVPSIVFTKGGGQWLEQIAACGADAVGRDYLAGGAFYHLDKDGRDLHLSLGGF
;
A
#
# COMPACT_ATOMS: atom_id res chain seq x y z
N ALA A 1 15.82 -11.11 -34.43
CA ALA A 1 14.50 -11.74 -34.56
C ALA A 1 14.03 -12.37 -33.25
N LYS A 2 14.89 -13.10 -32.50
CA LYS A 2 14.51 -13.74 -31.20
C LYS A 2 14.17 -12.74 -30.08
N HIS A 3 14.81 -11.56 -30.04
CA HIS A 3 14.50 -10.51 -29.04
C HIS A 3 13.15 -9.80 -29.29
N ARG A 4 12.72 -9.67 -30.56
CA ARG A 4 11.41 -9.10 -30.89
C ARG A 4 10.24 -10.05 -30.57
N VAL A 5 10.47 -11.36 -30.61
CA VAL A 5 9.45 -12.37 -30.26
C VAL A 5 9.24 -12.44 -28.75
N ALA A 6 10.30 -12.27 -27.93
CA ALA A 6 10.19 -12.21 -26.47
C ALA A 6 9.45 -10.97 -25.98
N LEU A 7 9.68 -9.80 -26.60
CA LEU A 7 8.98 -8.54 -26.26
C LEU A 7 7.49 -8.59 -26.66
N ALA A 8 7.15 -9.26 -27.78
CA ALA A 8 5.76 -9.44 -28.22
C ALA A 8 4.98 -10.48 -27.38
N ALA A 9 5.67 -11.41 -26.72
CA ALA A 9 5.05 -12.34 -25.78
C ALA A 9 4.72 -11.68 -24.42
N GLN A 10 5.54 -10.72 -23.97
CA GLN A 10 5.28 -9.96 -22.75
C GLN A 10 4.07 -9.00 -22.85
N THR A 11 3.76 -8.51 -24.06
CA THR A 11 2.60 -7.62 -24.25
C THR A 11 1.27 -8.36 -24.45
N ARG A 12 1.26 -9.67 -24.71
CA ARG A 12 0.01 -10.44 -24.92
C ARG A 12 -0.69 -10.89 -23.63
N GLY A 13 -0.03 -10.80 -22.46
CA GLY A 13 -0.60 -11.25 -21.17
C GLY A 13 -1.50 -10.25 -20.46
N LEU A 14 -1.52 -8.98 -20.86
CA LEU A 14 -2.15 -7.89 -20.11
C LEU A 14 -3.64 -7.66 -20.43
N HIS A 15 -4.18 -8.27 -21.49
CA HIS A 15 -5.61 -8.11 -21.89
C HIS A 15 -6.53 -9.23 -21.40
N VAL A 16 -6.17 -9.95 -20.34
CA VAL A 16 -7.06 -10.96 -19.77
C VAL A 16 -8.27 -10.27 -19.14
N THR A 17 -9.47 -10.65 -19.60
CA THR A 17 -10.72 -10.17 -19.01
C THR A 17 -10.85 -10.70 -17.58
N LEU A 18 -11.21 -9.82 -16.64
CA LEU A 18 -11.50 -10.24 -15.26
C LEU A 18 -12.73 -11.14 -15.25
N GLN A 19 -12.61 -12.29 -14.60
CA GLN A 19 -13.70 -13.23 -14.36
C GLN A 19 -14.57 -12.77 -13.18
N ASN A 20 -13.91 -12.19 -12.17
CA ASN A 20 -14.56 -11.56 -11.03
C ASN A 20 -14.05 -10.10 -10.91
N ASP A 21 -14.88 -9.15 -11.32
CA ASP A 21 -14.61 -7.71 -11.25
C ASP A 21 -15.40 -7.00 -10.12
N ARG A 22 -16.11 -7.78 -9.29
CA ARG A 22 -17.01 -7.29 -8.23
C ARG A 22 -16.36 -6.24 -7.35
N PHE A 23 -15.12 -6.49 -6.91
CA PHE A 23 -14.37 -5.54 -6.08
C PHE A 23 -14.15 -4.19 -6.80
N LEU A 24 -13.72 -4.20 -8.05
CA LEU A 24 -13.50 -2.97 -8.81
C LEU A 24 -14.82 -2.23 -9.12
N ARG A 25 -15.90 -2.97 -9.42
CA ARG A 25 -17.22 -2.38 -9.63
C ARG A 25 -17.71 -1.68 -8.37
N ALA A 26 -17.59 -2.33 -7.22
CA ALA A 26 -17.94 -1.73 -5.96
C ALA A 26 -17.13 -0.45 -5.67
N LEU A 27 -15.82 -0.44 -5.94
CA LEU A 27 -14.99 0.76 -5.81
C LEU A 27 -15.42 1.89 -6.76
N ARG A 28 -16.01 1.57 -7.91
CA ARG A 28 -16.57 2.54 -8.86
C ARG A 28 -18.04 2.89 -8.61
N ARG A 29 -18.63 2.37 -7.53
CA ARG A 29 -20.07 2.56 -7.17
C ARG A 29 -21.02 1.97 -8.21
N GLU A 30 -20.59 0.94 -8.92
CA GLU A 30 -21.41 0.18 -9.85
C GLU A 30 -22.17 -0.94 -9.10
N PRO A 31 -23.37 -1.34 -9.55
CA PRO A 31 -24.11 -2.42 -8.92
C PRO A 31 -23.32 -3.72 -8.88
N VAL A 32 -23.37 -4.41 -7.74
CA VAL A 32 -22.77 -5.73 -7.52
C VAL A 32 -23.83 -6.69 -6.98
N ASP A 33 -23.66 -7.98 -7.23
CA ASP A 33 -24.58 -9.04 -6.79
C ASP A 33 -24.47 -9.30 -5.27
N CYS A 34 -23.29 -9.13 -4.70
CA CYS A 34 -23.04 -9.22 -3.25
C CYS A 34 -21.86 -8.34 -2.87
N THR A 35 -21.72 -8.05 -1.57
CA THR A 35 -20.57 -7.32 -1.02
C THR A 35 -19.28 -8.06 -1.28
N PRO A 36 -18.29 -7.45 -1.97
CA PRO A 36 -17.00 -8.09 -2.21
C PRO A 36 -16.19 -8.22 -0.92
N VAL A 37 -15.44 -9.30 -0.81
CA VAL A 37 -14.61 -9.62 0.35
C VAL A 37 -13.16 -9.79 -0.07
N TRP A 38 -12.27 -9.11 0.66
CA TRP A 38 -10.84 -9.36 0.67
C TRP A 38 -10.32 -9.18 2.10
N LEU A 39 -9.15 -9.69 2.43
CA LEU A 39 -8.60 -9.60 3.78
C LEU A 39 -7.29 -8.82 3.77
N MET A 40 -7.18 -7.84 4.66
CA MET A 40 -5.88 -7.22 4.95
C MET A 40 -4.92 -8.29 5.47
N ARG A 41 -3.70 -8.33 4.91
CA ARG A 41 -2.71 -9.39 5.20
C ARG A 41 -3.21 -10.81 4.86
N GLN A 42 -3.87 -10.97 3.71
CA GLN A 42 -4.31 -12.27 3.19
C GLN A 42 -3.19 -13.32 3.27
N ALA A 43 -2.00 -12.99 2.76
CA ALA A 43 -0.81 -13.79 2.96
C ALA A 43 -0.25 -13.60 4.39
N GLY A 44 -0.16 -14.65 5.16
CA GLY A 44 0.25 -14.51 6.55
C GLY A 44 0.56 -15.81 7.28
N ARG A 45 1.14 -15.68 8.47
CA ARG A 45 1.64 -16.79 9.29
C ARG A 45 0.54 -17.76 9.77
N TYR A 46 -0.72 -17.43 9.61
CA TYR A 46 -1.84 -18.35 9.89
C TYR A 46 -1.99 -19.43 8.83
N LEU A 47 -1.37 -19.26 7.65
CA LEU A 47 -1.37 -20.25 6.58
C LEU A 47 -0.13 -21.15 6.69
N PRO A 48 -0.29 -22.49 6.79
CA PRO A 48 0.85 -23.43 6.80
C PRO A 48 1.72 -23.30 5.56
N GLU A 49 1.12 -23.14 4.37
CA GLU A 49 1.82 -22.95 3.10
C GLU A 49 2.66 -21.66 3.07
N TYR A 50 2.17 -20.56 3.64
CA TYR A 50 2.95 -19.35 3.81
C TYR A 50 4.18 -19.59 4.66
N ASN A 51 4.03 -20.30 5.79
CA ASN A 51 5.16 -20.60 6.67
C ASN A 51 6.21 -21.48 5.97
N ALA A 52 5.78 -22.43 5.14
CA ALA A 52 6.67 -23.27 4.35
C ALA A 52 7.46 -22.44 3.31
N THR A 53 6.78 -21.56 2.58
CA THR A 53 7.43 -20.65 1.62
C THR A 53 8.36 -19.67 2.33
N ARG A 54 7.95 -19.14 3.47
CA ARG A 54 8.76 -18.27 4.32
C ARG A 54 10.06 -18.94 4.78
N ALA A 55 9.98 -20.22 5.18
CA ALA A 55 11.16 -21.00 5.57
C ALA A 55 12.12 -21.20 4.39
N ARG A 56 11.62 -21.51 3.20
CA ARG A 56 12.44 -21.62 1.97
C ARG A 56 13.13 -20.29 1.60
N ALA A 57 12.44 -19.17 1.79
CA ALA A 57 12.99 -17.85 1.52
C ALA A 57 14.06 -17.39 2.55
N GLY A 58 14.18 -18.06 3.69
CA GLY A 58 15.15 -17.82 4.75
C GLY A 58 14.88 -16.57 5.59
N SER A 59 14.39 -15.49 5.02
CA SER A 59 14.09 -14.24 5.73
C SER A 59 12.85 -13.54 5.19
N PHE A 60 12.31 -12.56 5.91
CA PHE A 60 11.21 -11.75 5.40
C PHE A 60 11.63 -10.96 4.15
N MET A 61 12.80 -10.36 4.17
CA MET A 61 13.32 -9.64 3.02
C MET A 61 13.64 -10.58 1.85
N GLY A 62 14.11 -11.80 2.12
CA GLY A 62 14.29 -12.84 1.09
C GLY A 62 12.97 -13.23 0.42
N LEU A 63 11.88 -13.28 1.20
CA LEU A 63 10.53 -13.51 0.69
C LEU A 63 10.04 -12.30 -0.14
N ALA A 64 10.12 -11.09 0.42
CA ALA A 64 9.58 -9.88 -0.19
C ALA A 64 10.39 -9.42 -1.42
N LYS A 65 11.70 -9.64 -1.45
CA LYS A 65 12.58 -9.25 -2.58
C LYS A 65 12.64 -10.29 -3.71
N SER A 66 11.95 -11.42 -3.57
CA SER A 66 11.85 -12.43 -4.62
C SER A 66 10.48 -12.35 -5.30
N PRO A 67 10.38 -11.94 -6.57
CA PRO A 67 9.10 -11.88 -7.28
C PRO A 67 8.34 -13.21 -7.28
N SER A 68 9.04 -14.34 -7.43
CA SER A 68 8.42 -15.67 -7.42
C SER A 68 7.84 -16.05 -6.06
N TYR A 69 8.55 -15.80 -4.97
CA TYR A 69 8.02 -16.05 -3.63
C TYR A 69 6.90 -15.08 -3.26
N ALA A 70 7.02 -13.81 -3.63
CA ALA A 70 5.95 -12.83 -3.42
C ALA A 70 4.66 -13.23 -4.18
N ALA A 71 4.80 -13.72 -5.42
CA ALA A 71 3.68 -14.23 -6.20
C ALA A 71 3.06 -15.48 -5.53
N GLU A 72 3.88 -16.47 -5.18
CA GLU A 72 3.42 -17.70 -4.52
C GLU A 72 2.57 -17.39 -3.28
N VAL A 73 3.08 -16.57 -2.36
CA VAL A 73 2.33 -16.27 -1.11
C VAL A 73 1.12 -15.36 -1.34
N THR A 74 1.11 -14.54 -2.38
CA THR A 74 -0.06 -13.73 -2.75
C THR A 74 -1.22 -14.61 -3.22
N LEU A 75 -0.93 -15.70 -3.93
CA LEU A 75 -1.95 -16.60 -4.49
C LEU A 75 -2.50 -17.62 -3.47
N GLN A 76 -1.69 -18.05 -2.51
CA GLN A 76 -2.06 -19.05 -1.50
C GLN A 76 -3.42 -18.79 -0.82
N PRO A 77 -3.75 -17.57 -0.35
CA PRO A 77 -5.07 -17.32 0.26
C PRO A 77 -6.24 -17.56 -0.69
N LEU A 78 -6.06 -17.30 -1.98
CA LEU A 78 -7.12 -17.48 -2.99
C LEU A 78 -7.44 -18.95 -3.27
N GLU A 79 -6.52 -19.86 -2.93
CA GLU A 79 -6.77 -21.30 -3.04
C GLU A 79 -7.61 -21.82 -1.87
N ARG A 80 -7.65 -21.10 -0.75
CA ARG A 80 -8.41 -21.48 0.44
C ARG A 80 -9.73 -20.75 0.58
N PHE A 81 -9.79 -19.50 0.12
CA PHE A 81 -10.91 -18.61 0.38
C PHE A 81 -11.42 -18.00 -0.92
N ASN A 82 -12.73 -17.86 -1.02
CA ASN A 82 -13.40 -17.18 -2.13
C ASN A 82 -13.28 -15.64 -1.92
N LEU A 83 -12.11 -15.10 -2.19
CA LEU A 83 -11.85 -13.67 -2.09
C LEU A 83 -12.10 -12.98 -3.42
N ASP A 84 -12.56 -11.73 -3.37
CA ASP A 84 -12.89 -10.91 -4.55
C ASP A 84 -11.73 -10.03 -5.03
N ALA A 85 -10.61 -10.05 -4.33
CA ALA A 85 -9.37 -9.39 -4.73
C ALA A 85 -8.14 -10.07 -4.14
N ALA A 86 -7.01 -9.96 -4.83
CA ALA A 86 -5.69 -10.25 -4.30
C ALA A 86 -5.01 -8.94 -3.89
N ILE A 87 -4.18 -8.96 -2.86
CA ILE A 87 -3.29 -7.86 -2.53
C ILE A 87 -1.84 -8.31 -2.64
N LEU A 88 -1.03 -7.50 -3.30
CA LEU A 88 0.41 -7.73 -3.43
C LEU A 88 1.05 -8.06 -2.08
N PHE A 89 1.89 -9.10 -2.03
CA PHE A 89 2.75 -9.33 -0.87
C PHE A 89 4.01 -8.47 -0.98
N SER A 90 4.13 -7.49 -0.11
CA SER A 90 5.27 -6.58 0.01
C SER A 90 5.27 -5.96 1.42
N ASP A 91 6.08 -4.93 1.64
CA ASP A 91 6.09 -4.14 2.87
C ASP A 91 6.09 -2.64 2.56
N ILE A 92 5.40 -1.85 3.39
CA ILE A 92 5.37 -0.38 3.24
C ILE A 92 6.73 0.27 3.44
N LEU A 93 7.68 -0.43 4.08
CA LEU A 93 9.02 0.06 4.41
C LEU A 93 10.06 -0.26 3.33
N THR A 94 9.67 -0.91 2.24
CA THR A 94 10.56 -1.10 1.08
C THR A 94 10.98 0.23 0.45
N VAL A 95 10.10 1.23 0.49
CA VAL A 95 10.38 2.58 -0.02
C VAL A 95 11.50 3.26 0.78
N PRO A 96 11.44 3.42 2.12
CA PRO A 96 12.56 3.99 2.87
C PRO A 96 13.82 3.10 2.87
N ASP A 97 13.72 1.78 2.67
CA ASP A 97 14.88 0.92 2.41
C ASP A 97 15.60 1.35 1.11
N ALA A 98 14.84 1.60 0.04
CA ALA A 98 15.38 2.11 -1.22
C ALA A 98 16.01 3.51 -1.10
N MET A 99 15.53 4.33 -0.16
CA MET A 99 16.12 5.63 0.20
C MET A 99 17.45 5.51 0.95
N GLY A 100 17.86 4.30 1.37
CA GLY A 100 19.14 4.04 2.03
C GLY A 100 19.07 3.98 3.55
N LEU A 101 17.89 3.88 4.16
CA LEU A 101 17.76 3.79 5.62
C LEU A 101 18.17 2.43 6.19
N GLY A 102 18.34 1.39 5.36
CA GLY A 102 18.85 0.07 5.76
C GLY A 102 17.86 -0.70 6.62
N LEU A 103 16.79 -1.21 5.99
CA LEU A 103 15.73 -1.99 6.63
C LEU A 103 16.20 -3.40 6.99
N SER A 104 15.93 -3.81 8.22
CA SER A 104 16.14 -5.17 8.71
C SER A 104 14.96 -5.67 9.55
N PHE A 105 14.83 -7.00 9.63
CA PHE A 105 13.84 -7.68 10.47
C PHE A 105 14.56 -8.72 11.32
N ALA A 106 14.68 -8.49 12.61
CA ALA A 106 15.19 -9.50 13.53
C ALA A 106 14.08 -10.50 13.89
N GLN A 107 14.48 -11.73 14.24
CA GLN A 107 13.54 -12.78 14.61
C GLN A 107 12.80 -12.40 15.91
N GLY A 108 11.46 -12.37 15.86
CA GLY A 108 10.62 -11.96 17.00
C GLY A 108 10.54 -10.45 17.22
N GLU A 109 11.31 -9.65 16.49
CA GLU A 109 11.28 -8.19 16.53
C GLU A 109 10.61 -7.63 15.28
N GLY A 110 10.10 -6.40 15.37
CA GLY A 110 9.54 -5.67 14.24
C GLY A 110 10.64 -5.14 13.27
N PRO A 111 10.24 -4.34 12.28
CA PRO A 111 11.19 -3.71 11.38
C PRO A 111 12.10 -2.72 12.13
N ARG A 112 13.37 -2.64 11.70
CA ARG A 112 14.37 -1.69 12.19
C ARG A 112 15.11 -1.06 11.02
N PHE A 113 15.41 0.25 11.16
CA PHE A 113 16.28 0.99 10.27
C PHE A 113 17.65 1.21 10.90
N ALA A 114 18.72 0.94 10.13
CA ALA A 114 20.08 1.19 10.56
C ALA A 114 20.39 2.71 10.63
N HIS A 115 19.76 3.48 9.75
CA HIS A 115 20.01 4.92 9.59
C HIS A 115 18.71 5.74 9.72
N PRO A 116 18.11 5.80 10.94
CA PRO A 116 16.90 6.59 11.15
C PRO A 116 17.20 8.09 11.06
N LEU A 117 16.19 8.87 10.70
CA LEU A 117 16.31 10.33 10.54
C LEU A 117 16.23 11.01 11.92
N ARG A 118 17.36 11.42 12.48
CA ARG A 118 17.45 12.01 13.82
C ARG A 118 17.86 13.49 13.82
N THR A 119 18.63 13.90 12.83
CA THR A 119 19.21 15.23 12.76
C THR A 119 18.81 15.93 11.47
N GLU A 120 18.99 17.26 11.45
CA GLU A 120 18.81 18.03 10.22
C GLU A 120 19.72 17.54 9.09
N HIS A 121 20.93 17.10 9.42
CA HIS A 121 21.86 16.53 8.45
C HIS A 121 21.30 15.26 7.78
N ASP A 122 20.67 14.35 8.57
CA ASP A 122 20.05 13.14 8.04
C ASP A 122 18.90 13.48 7.09
N VAL A 123 18.05 14.44 7.50
CA VAL A 123 16.90 14.88 6.70
C VAL A 123 17.35 15.59 5.42
N ASN A 124 18.42 16.39 5.48
CA ASN A 124 18.94 17.10 4.31
C ASN A 124 19.53 16.18 3.25
N LYS A 125 19.99 15.00 3.63
CA LYS A 125 20.47 13.95 2.72
C LYS A 125 19.37 13.10 2.10
N LEU A 126 18.15 13.20 2.64
CA LEU A 126 17.04 12.40 2.12
C LEU A 126 16.65 12.89 0.73
N GLU A 127 16.54 11.95 -0.20
CA GLU A 127 16.15 12.20 -1.59
C GLU A 127 15.16 11.15 -2.07
N VAL A 128 14.43 11.46 -3.13
CA VAL A 128 13.61 10.52 -3.86
C VAL A 128 14.52 9.41 -4.41
N PRO A 129 14.28 8.14 -4.13
CA PRO A 129 15.17 7.06 -4.53
C PRO A 129 15.03 6.73 -6.03
N ASP A 130 16.08 6.14 -6.59
CA ASP A 130 15.95 5.44 -7.87
C ASP A 130 14.98 4.26 -7.71
N LEU A 131 13.86 4.28 -8.45
CA LEU A 131 12.86 3.22 -8.45
C LEU A 131 13.40 1.88 -8.97
N GLY A 132 14.52 1.86 -9.66
CA GLY A 132 15.21 0.62 -10.05
C GLY A 132 15.55 -0.26 -8.84
N LYS A 133 15.79 0.33 -7.66
CA LYS A 133 15.99 -0.41 -6.41
C LYS A 133 14.73 -1.16 -5.93
N LEU A 134 13.55 -0.82 -6.46
CA LEU A 134 12.26 -1.42 -6.15
C LEU A 134 11.73 -2.29 -7.31
N GLN A 135 12.55 -2.54 -8.34
CA GLN A 135 12.15 -3.30 -9.53
C GLN A 135 11.55 -4.66 -9.18
N TYR A 136 12.07 -5.33 -8.14
CA TYR A 136 11.55 -6.61 -7.67
C TYR A 136 10.06 -6.56 -7.26
N VAL A 137 9.57 -5.40 -6.80
CA VAL A 137 8.15 -5.20 -6.48
C VAL A 137 7.32 -5.15 -7.77
N PHE A 138 7.80 -4.42 -8.77
CA PHE A 138 7.09 -4.28 -10.05
C PHE A 138 7.09 -5.60 -10.83
N ASP A 139 8.18 -6.34 -10.77
CA ASP A 139 8.26 -7.69 -11.33
C ASP A 139 7.30 -8.65 -10.63
N ALA A 140 7.17 -8.56 -9.30
CA ALA A 140 6.18 -9.34 -8.54
C ALA A 140 4.75 -8.98 -8.94
N VAL A 141 4.41 -7.69 -9.09
CA VAL A 141 3.09 -7.25 -9.57
C VAL A 141 2.78 -7.85 -10.95
N SER A 142 3.73 -7.78 -11.89
CA SER A 142 3.55 -8.31 -13.24
C SER A 142 3.39 -9.83 -13.24
N LEU A 143 4.16 -10.54 -12.42
CA LEU A 143 4.07 -11.99 -12.28
C LEU A 143 2.73 -12.41 -11.68
N ILE A 144 2.34 -11.80 -10.54
CA ILE A 144 1.05 -12.07 -9.88
C ILE A 144 -0.10 -11.79 -10.86
N ARG A 145 -0.05 -10.68 -11.59
CA ARG A 145 -1.07 -10.31 -12.57
C ARG A 145 -1.24 -11.39 -13.65
N THR A 146 -0.12 -11.96 -14.10
CA THR A 146 -0.09 -13.04 -15.09
C THR A 146 -0.65 -14.34 -14.51
N GLU A 147 -0.24 -14.73 -13.30
CA GLU A 147 -0.66 -15.98 -12.66
C GLU A 147 -2.12 -15.94 -12.17
N LEU A 148 -2.64 -14.77 -11.77
CA LEU A 148 -4.07 -14.58 -11.50
C LEU A 148 -4.93 -14.86 -12.73
N ASN A 149 -4.41 -14.66 -13.93
CA ASN A 149 -5.09 -14.93 -15.19
C ASN A 149 -6.56 -14.44 -15.22
N GLY A 150 -6.81 -13.26 -14.66
CA GLY A 150 -8.14 -12.65 -14.60
C GLY A 150 -9.08 -13.19 -13.52
N ARG A 151 -8.64 -14.11 -12.66
CA ARG A 151 -9.46 -14.70 -11.58
C ARG A 151 -10.08 -13.63 -10.67
N VAL A 152 -9.27 -12.73 -10.16
CA VAL A 152 -9.66 -11.56 -9.34
C VAL A 152 -8.73 -10.38 -9.63
N PRO A 153 -9.11 -9.13 -9.33
CA PRO A 153 -8.21 -7.99 -9.45
C PRO A 153 -7.08 -8.01 -8.43
N LEU A 154 -5.96 -7.39 -8.81
CA LEU A 154 -4.78 -7.21 -7.97
C LEU A 154 -4.75 -5.79 -7.39
N ILE A 155 -4.62 -5.70 -6.07
CA ILE A 155 -4.42 -4.46 -5.32
C ILE A 155 -2.92 -4.25 -5.13
N GLY A 156 -2.38 -3.13 -5.62
CA GLY A 156 -1.08 -2.61 -5.23
C GLY A 156 -1.20 -1.71 -3.99
N PHE A 157 -0.11 -1.45 -3.28
CA PHE A 157 -0.20 -0.61 -2.09
C PHE A 157 1.11 0.10 -1.73
N ALA A 158 0.98 1.11 -0.86
CA ALA A 158 2.08 1.79 -0.21
C ALA A 158 1.67 2.25 1.20
N GLY A 159 2.64 2.57 2.03
CA GLY A 159 2.38 3.33 3.26
C GLY A 159 2.09 4.80 2.97
N SER A 160 1.26 5.45 3.79
CA SER A 160 1.07 6.90 3.71
C SER A 160 2.38 7.65 4.02
N PRO A 161 2.56 8.86 3.52
CA PRO A 161 3.75 9.66 3.81
C PRO A 161 4.04 9.79 5.31
N PHE A 162 3.00 10.00 6.13
CA PHE A 162 3.17 10.12 7.59
C PHE A 162 3.49 8.79 8.27
N THR A 163 2.79 7.72 7.91
CA THR A 163 3.07 6.39 8.46
C THR A 163 4.52 5.96 8.18
N VAL A 164 5.00 6.17 6.97
CA VAL A 164 6.39 5.87 6.60
C VAL A 164 7.36 6.76 7.37
N ALA A 165 7.07 8.07 7.50
CA ALA A 165 7.87 9.01 8.29
C ALA A 165 7.98 8.60 9.77
N CYS A 166 6.91 8.05 10.37
CA CYS A 166 6.97 7.50 11.73
C CYS A 166 8.10 6.47 11.87
N TYR A 167 8.15 5.49 10.99
CA TYR A 167 9.22 4.48 11.02
C TYR A 167 10.60 5.06 10.70
N MET A 168 10.69 5.99 9.74
CA MET A 168 11.96 6.64 9.37
C MET A 168 12.56 7.43 10.53
N VAL A 169 11.71 8.11 11.33
CA VAL A 169 12.14 8.92 12.47
C VAL A 169 12.31 8.07 13.73
N GLU A 170 11.35 7.20 14.07
CA GLU A 170 11.47 6.32 15.25
C GLU A 170 12.58 5.26 15.07
N GLY A 171 12.85 4.84 13.83
CA GLY A 171 13.83 3.82 13.48
C GLY A 171 13.31 2.38 13.67
N GLN A 172 12.14 2.22 14.25
CA GLN A 172 11.48 0.95 14.55
C GLN A 172 9.99 1.18 14.82
N GLY A 173 9.23 0.11 15.11
CA GLY A 173 7.88 0.25 15.65
C GLY A 173 7.89 1.04 16.96
N SER A 174 6.89 1.88 17.18
CA SER A 174 6.74 2.69 18.39
C SER A 174 5.29 2.62 18.89
N THR A 175 5.09 2.78 20.18
CA THR A 175 3.76 2.85 20.83
C THR A 175 3.35 4.29 21.12
N ASP A 176 4.30 5.16 21.42
CA ASP A 176 4.08 6.54 21.83
C ASP A 176 4.46 7.58 20.76
N TYR A 177 5.27 7.18 19.75
CA TYR A 177 5.72 8.06 18.66
C TYR A 177 6.39 9.35 19.15
N ARG A 178 7.21 9.22 20.20
CA ARG A 178 7.79 10.36 20.90
C ARG A 178 8.70 11.21 20.03
N LEU A 179 9.53 10.59 19.20
CA LEU A 179 10.52 11.30 18.41
C LEU A 179 9.89 12.09 17.26
N ILE A 180 8.98 11.47 16.52
CA ILE A 180 8.29 12.17 15.43
C ILE A 180 7.36 13.27 15.96
N LYS A 181 6.68 13.04 17.10
CA LYS A 181 5.89 14.08 17.76
C LYS A 181 6.76 15.23 18.26
N SER A 182 7.93 14.94 18.82
CA SER A 182 8.90 15.99 19.18
C SER A 182 9.37 16.80 17.98
N MET A 183 9.69 16.12 16.86
CA MET A 183 10.09 16.78 15.61
C MET A 183 8.95 17.65 15.07
N LEU A 184 7.71 17.18 15.11
CA LEU A 184 6.52 17.89 14.65
C LEU A 184 6.36 19.26 15.35
N TYR A 185 6.66 19.34 16.66
CA TYR A 185 6.54 20.60 17.40
C TYR A 185 7.84 21.45 17.37
N ALA A 186 9.00 20.83 17.45
CA ALA A 186 10.27 21.53 17.57
C ALA A 186 10.87 21.93 16.21
N ARG A 187 10.70 21.10 15.19
CA ARG A 187 11.26 21.28 13.84
C ARG A 187 10.24 20.81 12.76
N PRO A 188 9.05 21.45 12.69
CA PRO A 188 8.04 21.12 11.68
C PRO A 188 8.57 21.23 10.24
N ASP A 189 9.52 22.12 9.98
CA ASP A 189 10.22 22.28 8.72
C ASP A 189 10.88 20.99 8.24
N LEU A 190 11.58 20.29 9.13
CA LEU A 190 12.22 19.01 8.83
C LEU A 190 11.18 17.90 8.56
N LEU A 191 10.12 17.87 9.36
CA LEU A 191 9.05 16.88 9.14
C LEU A 191 8.33 17.12 7.81
N HIS A 192 8.02 18.37 7.47
CA HIS A 192 7.44 18.72 6.17
C HIS A 192 8.34 18.29 5.01
N ARG A 193 9.67 18.44 5.13
CA ARG A 193 10.62 17.96 4.12
C ARG A 193 10.55 16.42 3.95
N ILE A 194 10.55 15.67 5.05
CA ILE A 194 10.42 14.21 5.01
C ILE A 194 9.10 13.81 4.32
N LEU A 195 7.99 14.43 4.73
CA LEU A 195 6.67 14.13 4.21
C LEU A 195 6.53 14.46 2.73
N GLN A 196 7.14 15.55 2.26
CA GLN A 196 7.13 15.93 0.85
C GLN A 196 7.87 14.89 -0.01
N ILE A 197 9.05 14.47 0.41
CA ILE A 197 9.83 13.43 -0.29
C ILE A 197 9.08 12.10 -0.29
N ASN A 198 8.47 11.74 0.85
CA ASN A 198 7.66 10.53 0.95
C ASN A 198 6.42 10.59 0.03
N ALA A 199 5.74 11.74 -0.06
CA ALA A 199 4.56 11.89 -0.92
C ALA A 199 4.93 11.74 -2.40
N GLU A 200 5.99 12.39 -2.85
CA GLU A 200 6.50 12.26 -4.20
C GLU A 200 6.90 10.82 -4.52
N THR A 201 7.69 10.20 -3.65
CA THR A 201 8.13 8.82 -3.84
C THR A 201 6.96 7.84 -3.83
N THR A 202 6.00 8.02 -2.91
CA THR A 202 4.81 7.14 -2.82
C THR A 202 3.98 7.22 -4.09
N ALA A 203 3.78 8.42 -4.65
CA ALA A 203 3.04 8.58 -5.90
C ALA A 203 3.77 7.90 -7.07
N MET A 204 5.08 8.08 -7.19
CA MET A 204 5.89 7.41 -8.22
C MET A 204 5.86 5.89 -8.06
N TYR A 205 5.97 5.38 -6.85
CA TYR A 205 5.97 3.96 -6.52
C TYR A 205 4.61 3.29 -6.84
N LEU A 206 3.49 3.93 -6.47
CA LEU A 206 2.16 3.43 -6.81
C LEU A 206 1.90 3.48 -8.31
N ASN A 207 2.32 4.53 -8.99
CA ASN A 207 2.21 4.65 -10.44
C ASN A 207 3.02 3.57 -11.17
N ALA A 208 4.19 3.20 -10.64
CA ALA A 208 4.97 2.08 -11.18
C ALA A 208 4.26 0.73 -10.98
N GLN A 209 3.60 0.51 -9.83
CA GLN A 209 2.77 -0.68 -9.61
C GLN A 209 1.56 -0.72 -10.56
N ILE A 210 0.90 0.43 -10.82
CA ILE A 210 -0.19 0.52 -11.79
C ILE A 210 0.31 0.14 -13.20
N LYS A 211 1.43 0.70 -13.63
CA LYS A 211 2.06 0.36 -14.92
C LYS A 211 2.47 -1.11 -15.02
N ALA A 212 2.86 -1.71 -13.90
CA ALA A 212 3.21 -3.13 -13.81
C ALA A 212 1.97 -4.06 -13.81
N GLY A 213 0.74 -3.52 -13.65
CA GLY A 213 -0.50 -4.28 -13.78
C GLY A 213 -1.39 -4.30 -12.54
N ALA A 214 -1.12 -3.51 -11.49
CA ALA A 214 -2.06 -3.33 -10.38
C ALA A 214 -3.36 -2.68 -10.89
N GLN A 215 -4.51 -3.20 -10.45
CA GLN A 215 -5.83 -2.80 -10.96
C GLN A 215 -6.63 -1.93 -9.97
N ALA A 216 -6.15 -1.85 -8.74
CA ALA A 216 -6.50 -0.88 -7.73
C ALA A 216 -5.26 -0.58 -6.89
N VAL A 217 -5.21 0.57 -6.22
CA VAL A 217 -4.11 0.88 -5.30
C VAL A 217 -4.64 1.34 -3.96
N MET A 218 -3.89 1.02 -2.89
CA MET A 218 -4.26 1.35 -1.53
C MET A 218 -3.13 2.05 -0.78
N ILE A 219 -3.46 3.13 -0.09
CA ILE A 219 -2.54 3.88 0.78
C ILE A 219 -2.88 3.55 2.23
N PHE A 220 -1.92 2.97 2.95
CA PHE A 220 -2.09 2.60 4.36
C PHE A 220 -1.57 3.70 5.28
N ASP A 221 -2.48 4.46 5.87
CA ASP A 221 -2.18 5.41 6.94
C ASP A 221 -2.42 4.79 8.32
N SER A 222 -1.54 3.85 8.69
CA SER A 222 -1.65 3.08 9.93
C SER A 222 -1.42 3.94 11.18
N TRP A 223 -0.78 5.11 11.05
CA TRP A 223 -0.38 5.94 12.20
C TRP A 223 -0.92 7.36 12.18
N GLY A 224 -1.67 7.77 11.16
CA GLY A 224 -2.31 9.10 11.12
C GLY A 224 -3.21 9.36 12.32
N GLY A 225 -3.91 8.34 12.80
CA GLY A 225 -4.81 8.43 13.96
C GLY A 225 -4.14 8.75 15.31
N VAL A 226 -2.79 8.77 15.39
CA VAL A 226 -2.08 9.20 16.61
C VAL A 226 -1.93 10.74 16.72
N LEU A 227 -2.32 11.46 15.67
CA LEU A 227 -2.28 12.91 15.61
C LEU A 227 -3.57 13.53 16.14
N ALA A 228 -3.48 14.76 16.65
CA ALA A 228 -4.64 15.59 16.96
C ALA A 228 -5.21 16.20 15.65
N ASP A 229 -6.45 16.68 15.69
CA ASP A 229 -7.23 17.10 14.53
C ASP A 229 -6.47 17.95 13.49
N LYS A 230 -6.05 19.15 13.85
CA LYS A 230 -5.31 20.03 12.91
C LYS A 230 -3.99 19.42 12.43
N LEU A 231 -3.34 18.67 13.30
CA LEU A 231 -2.07 18.02 12.98
C LEU A 231 -2.27 16.84 12.02
N PHE A 232 -3.39 16.11 12.15
CA PHE A 232 -3.78 15.09 11.19
C PHE A 232 -3.95 15.69 9.80
N GLN A 233 -4.70 16.80 9.69
CA GLN A 233 -4.88 17.50 8.40
C GLN A 233 -3.54 17.89 7.80
N GLN A 234 -2.71 18.58 8.59
CA GLN A 234 -1.46 19.20 8.12
C GLN A 234 -0.33 18.19 7.82
N PHE A 235 -0.18 17.14 8.64
CA PHE A 235 0.97 16.24 8.57
C PHE A 235 0.66 14.86 7.99
N SER A 236 -0.61 14.45 7.90
CA SER A 236 -0.99 13.19 7.27
C SER A 236 -1.86 13.39 6.03
N LEU A 237 -3.04 13.99 6.18
CA LEU A 237 -4.04 14.01 5.11
C LEU A 237 -3.62 14.87 3.92
N ASP A 238 -2.99 16.02 4.13
CA ASP A 238 -2.55 16.91 3.04
C ASP A 238 -1.52 16.23 2.15
N TYR A 239 -0.61 15.46 2.70
CA TYR A 239 0.38 14.69 1.93
C TYR A 239 -0.23 13.46 1.28
N THR A 240 -1.17 12.80 1.92
CA THR A 240 -1.95 11.71 1.32
C THR A 240 -2.76 12.21 0.11
N ARG A 241 -3.38 13.40 0.22
CA ARG A 241 -4.08 14.07 -0.88
C ARG A 241 -3.13 14.36 -2.06
N GLN A 242 -1.91 14.83 -1.78
CA GLN A 242 -0.91 15.06 -2.83
C GLN A 242 -0.56 13.76 -3.57
N VAL A 243 -0.43 12.64 -2.85
CA VAL A 243 -0.23 11.33 -3.50
C VAL A 243 -1.40 10.98 -4.40
N VAL A 244 -2.64 11.04 -3.89
CA VAL A 244 -3.86 10.67 -4.62
C VAL A 244 -4.03 11.51 -5.90
N GLN A 245 -3.71 12.81 -5.84
CA GLN A 245 -3.78 13.71 -6.99
C GLN A 245 -2.79 13.37 -8.11
N GLN A 246 -1.69 12.70 -7.81
CA GLN A 246 -0.64 12.32 -8.76
C GLN A 246 -0.81 10.89 -9.30
N LEU A 247 -1.80 10.12 -8.81
CA LEU A 247 -2.02 8.76 -9.26
C LEU A 247 -2.52 8.70 -10.70
N ILE A 248 -2.02 7.72 -11.45
CA ILE A 248 -2.57 7.32 -12.74
C ILE A 248 -3.98 6.76 -12.50
N LYS A 249 -4.98 7.39 -13.13
CA LYS A 249 -6.40 7.03 -12.95
C LYS A 249 -6.90 6.01 -13.97
N GLU A 250 -6.14 5.76 -15.01
CA GLU A 250 -6.48 4.79 -16.05
C GLU A 250 -5.23 4.06 -16.54
N ASN A 251 -5.32 2.76 -16.68
CA ASN A 251 -4.28 1.92 -17.27
C ASN A 251 -4.93 0.81 -18.11
N GLU A 252 -4.38 0.53 -19.29
CA GLU A 252 -4.91 -0.49 -20.22
C GLU A 252 -6.40 -0.29 -20.57
N GLY A 253 -6.86 0.96 -20.68
CA GLY A 253 -8.26 1.30 -20.98
C GLY A 253 -9.23 1.01 -19.83
N ARG A 254 -8.73 0.88 -18.59
CA ARG A 254 -9.54 0.62 -17.39
C ARG A 254 -9.23 1.63 -16.32
N VAL A 255 -10.27 2.08 -15.62
CA VAL A 255 -10.12 2.91 -14.41
C VAL A 255 -9.40 2.12 -13.34
N VAL A 256 -8.40 2.74 -12.70
CA VAL A 256 -7.65 2.22 -11.56
C VAL A 256 -8.07 2.98 -10.30
N PRO A 257 -8.99 2.44 -9.50
CA PRO A 257 -9.45 3.11 -8.31
C PRO A 257 -8.38 3.12 -7.21
N SER A 258 -8.42 4.19 -6.41
CA SER A 258 -7.56 4.41 -5.25
C SER A 258 -8.32 4.32 -3.94
N ILE A 259 -7.70 3.74 -2.93
CA ILE A 259 -8.27 3.55 -1.58
C ILE A 259 -7.32 4.20 -0.57
N VAL A 260 -7.86 4.98 0.35
CA VAL A 260 -7.11 5.49 1.51
C VAL A 260 -7.64 4.83 2.78
N PHE A 261 -6.76 4.16 3.51
CA PHE A 261 -7.06 3.56 4.80
C PHE A 261 -6.36 4.34 5.92
N THR A 262 -7.11 4.75 6.96
CA THR A 262 -6.54 5.38 8.16
C THR A 262 -7.00 4.65 9.41
N LYS A 263 -6.03 4.09 10.16
CA LYS A 263 -6.31 3.51 11.46
C LYS A 263 -6.56 4.62 12.48
N GLY A 264 -7.67 4.52 13.23
CA GLY A 264 -8.09 5.56 14.17
C GLY A 264 -8.63 6.84 13.51
N GLY A 265 -8.86 6.83 12.20
CA GLY A 265 -9.30 8.00 11.42
C GLY A 265 -10.81 8.24 11.40
N GLY A 266 -11.59 7.50 12.20
CA GLY A 266 -13.05 7.56 12.13
C GLY A 266 -13.66 8.95 12.35
N GLN A 267 -13.02 9.78 13.15
CA GLN A 267 -13.46 11.17 13.40
C GLN A 267 -13.22 12.12 12.21
N TRP A 268 -12.41 11.73 11.23
CA TRP A 268 -12.06 12.53 10.03
C TRP A 268 -12.54 11.88 8.73
N LEU A 269 -13.55 11.03 8.81
CA LEU A 269 -14.05 10.27 7.68
C LEU A 269 -14.41 11.15 6.47
N GLU A 270 -15.13 12.26 6.73
CA GLU A 270 -15.52 13.22 5.68
C GLU A 270 -14.30 13.87 5.02
N GLN A 271 -13.33 14.29 5.82
CA GLN A 271 -12.09 14.91 5.30
C GLN A 271 -11.25 13.91 4.51
N ILE A 272 -11.17 12.65 4.98
CA ILE A 272 -10.48 11.57 4.25
C ILE A 272 -11.21 11.28 2.95
N ALA A 273 -12.53 11.20 2.94
CA ALA A 273 -13.32 11.02 1.73
C ALA A 273 -13.12 12.16 0.73
N ALA A 274 -12.97 13.40 1.22
CA ALA A 274 -12.69 14.58 0.39
C ALA A 274 -11.24 14.66 -0.12
N CYS A 275 -10.35 13.70 0.20
CA CYS A 275 -8.96 13.74 -0.28
C CYS A 275 -8.81 13.39 -1.77
N GLY A 276 -9.88 12.92 -2.42
CA GLY A 276 -9.91 12.59 -3.84
C GLY A 276 -9.68 11.11 -4.17
N ALA A 277 -9.59 10.24 -3.14
CA ALA A 277 -9.60 8.79 -3.33
C ALA A 277 -11.01 8.29 -3.70
N ASP A 278 -11.08 7.14 -4.36
CA ASP A 278 -12.34 6.54 -4.82
C ASP A 278 -13.05 5.81 -3.67
N ALA A 279 -12.31 5.37 -2.66
CA ALA A 279 -12.84 4.71 -1.47
C ALA A 279 -12.02 5.03 -0.21
N VAL A 280 -12.68 4.89 0.96
CA VAL A 280 -12.07 5.06 2.29
C VAL A 280 -12.14 3.75 3.05
N GLY A 281 -11.00 3.30 3.58
CA GLY A 281 -10.91 2.18 4.51
C GLY A 281 -10.92 2.65 5.96
N ARG A 282 -11.68 1.96 6.82
CA ARG A 282 -11.71 2.20 8.26
C ARG A 282 -11.20 0.99 9.03
N ASP A 283 -10.71 1.20 10.23
CA ASP A 283 -10.37 0.12 11.14
C ASP A 283 -11.60 -0.40 11.91
N TYR A 284 -11.45 -1.56 12.56
CA TYR A 284 -12.54 -2.23 13.28
C TYR A 284 -13.03 -1.47 14.53
N LEU A 285 -12.21 -0.60 15.13
CA LEU A 285 -12.60 0.20 16.29
C LEU A 285 -13.70 1.22 15.96
N ALA A 286 -13.83 1.54 14.67
CA ALA A 286 -14.89 2.39 14.15
C ALA A 286 -15.98 1.61 13.40
N GLY A 287 -16.07 0.27 13.60
CA GLY A 287 -17.04 -0.59 12.92
C GLY A 287 -16.58 -1.07 11.55
N GLY A 288 -15.36 -1.62 11.49
CA GLY A 288 -14.61 -2.13 10.32
C GLY A 288 -15.38 -2.34 9.02
N ALA A 289 -15.35 -1.35 8.16
CA ALA A 289 -15.93 -1.43 6.82
C ALA A 289 -15.19 -0.47 5.88
N PHE A 290 -15.19 -0.75 4.57
CA PHE A 290 -14.93 0.28 3.58
C PHE A 290 -16.22 1.07 3.37
N TYR A 291 -16.13 2.37 3.49
CA TYR A 291 -17.23 3.26 3.19
C TYR A 291 -16.97 3.98 1.88
N HIS A 292 -17.95 3.92 1.00
CA HIS A 292 -18.15 4.93 0.00
C HIS A 292 -19.11 5.95 0.58
N LEU A 293 -18.67 7.19 0.66
CA LEU A 293 -19.60 8.30 0.80
C LEU A 293 -19.95 8.74 -0.63
N ASP A 294 -21.24 8.76 -0.95
CA ASP A 294 -21.68 9.43 -2.17
C ASP A 294 -21.48 10.96 -2.02
N LYS A 295 -21.65 11.69 -3.10
CA LYS A 295 -21.58 13.17 -3.09
C LYS A 295 -22.56 13.83 -2.13
N ASP A 296 -23.54 13.08 -1.62
CA ASP A 296 -24.58 13.53 -0.69
C ASP A 296 -24.31 12.99 0.74
N GLY A 297 -23.14 12.36 1.00
CA GLY A 297 -22.72 11.88 2.31
C GLY A 297 -23.43 10.59 2.78
N ARG A 298 -24.05 9.82 1.87
CA ARG A 298 -24.75 8.58 2.22
C ARG A 298 -23.84 7.37 2.12
N ASP A 299 -23.90 6.52 3.16
CA ASP A 299 -23.08 5.31 3.28
C ASP A 299 -23.47 4.24 2.25
N LEU A 300 -22.49 3.85 1.43
CA LEU A 300 -22.53 2.59 0.69
C LEU A 300 -21.58 1.61 1.39
N HIS A 301 -22.13 0.63 2.12
CA HIS A 301 -21.35 -0.32 2.89
C HIS A 301 -20.62 -1.32 2.00
N LEU A 302 -19.30 -1.40 2.15
CA LEU A 302 -18.48 -2.55 1.79
C LEU A 302 -18.01 -3.20 3.09
N SER A 303 -18.63 -4.30 3.52
CA SER A 303 -18.24 -4.99 4.74
C SER A 303 -16.90 -5.70 4.55
N LEU A 304 -15.94 -5.42 5.43
CA LEU A 304 -14.74 -6.22 5.59
C LEU A 304 -14.82 -6.93 6.93
N GLY A 305 -14.69 -8.25 6.91
CA GLY A 305 -14.58 -9.03 8.12
C GLY A 305 -13.45 -8.50 8.98
N GLY A 306 -13.77 -8.07 10.20
CA GLY A 306 -12.79 -7.68 11.20
C GLY A 306 -12.06 -8.91 11.75
N PHE A 307 -10.77 -8.74 12.04
CA PHE A 307 -10.00 -9.55 12.99
C PHE A 307 -9.41 -8.61 14.04
#